data_1bd5acac3bb2ec6dd2bf08bbe537c85a
#
_entry.id   1bd5acac3bb2ec6dd2bf08bbe537c85a
#
_cell.length_a   1.000
_cell.length_b   1.000
_cell.length_c   1.000
_cell.angle_alpha   90.00
_cell.angle_beta   90.00
_cell.angle_gamma   90.00
#
_symmetry.space_group_name_H-M   'P 1'
#
loop_
_entity.id
_entity.type
_entity.pdbx_description
1 polymer ?
#
loop_
_entity_poly.entity_id
_entity_poly.type
_entity_poly.pdbx_seq_one_letter_code
_entity_poly.pdbx_strand_id
1 'polypeptide(L)'
;PLADAKDVDAAMRAAHAAFPAWRALPVAERAALLRKAGDLMQQRVYDIAAALTLEVGKNRMEALGEAQETVDFFHHYADDFEQHAGFDHPLPNDPIDGVVSRNRSVMRPYGAWVVIAPFNFPFALAGGPVAAALVTGNTVVFKSATDTPWSGRLLAEVLRDAGFSKGTFN
;
A
#
# COMPACT_ATOMS: atom_id res chain seq x y z
N PRO A 1 -0.34 -16.18 -18.04
CA PRO A 1 0.41 -17.28 -17.39
C PRO A 1 0.29 -17.16 -15.88
N LEU A 2 0.24 -18.28 -15.17
CA LEU A 2 0.30 -18.31 -13.72
C LEU A 2 1.77 -18.12 -13.29
N ALA A 3 1.99 -17.39 -12.19
CA ALA A 3 3.30 -17.25 -11.58
C ALA A 3 3.79 -18.61 -11.02
N ASP A 4 5.06 -18.87 -11.13
CA ASP A 4 5.72 -20.04 -10.55
C ASP A 4 6.61 -19.65 -9.35
N ALA A 5 7.30 -20.63 -8.78
CA ALA A 5 8.19 -20.40 -7.63
C ALA A 5 9.34 -19.44 -7.97
N LYS A 6 9.81 -19.39 -9.22
CA LYS A 6 10.88 -18.46 -9.63
C LYS A 6 10.39 -17.03 -9.67
N ASP A 7 9.13 -16.80 -10.08
CA ASP A 7 8.49 -15.48 -10.08
C ASP A 7 8.33 -14.98 -8.64
N VAL A 8 7.88 -15.84 -7.73
CA VAL A 8 7.76 -15.53 -6.30
C VAL A 8 9.12 -15.17 -5.69
N ASP A 9 10.14 -15.98 -5.96
CA ASP A 9 11.51 -15.70 -5.49
C ASP A 9 12.06 -14.38 -6.06
N ALA A 10 11.77 -14.08 -7.32
CA ALA A 10 12.20 -12.83 -7.95
C ALA A 10 11.52 -11.62 -7.30
N ALA A 11 10.19 -11.69 -7.08
CA ALA A 11 9.42 -10.65 -6.42
C ALA A 11 9.89 -10.42 -4.97
N MET A 12 10.13 -11.48 -4.21
CA MET A 12 10.65 -11.38 -2.84
C MET A 12 12.04 -10.76 -2.80
N ARG A 13 12.95 -11.16 -3.69
CA ARG A 13 14.29 -10.54 -3.77
C ARG A 13 14.19 -9.06 -4.13
N ALA A 14 13.32 -8.68 -5.07
CA ALA A 14 13.13 -7.29 -5.43
C ALA A 14 12.58 -6.46 -4.26
N ALA A 15 11.59 -6.99 -3.54
CA ALA A 15 11.01 -6.35 -2.36
C ALA A 15 12.06 -6.14 -1.26
N HIS A 16 12.85 -7.16 -0.95
CA HIS A 16 13.93 -7.05 0.05
C HIS A 16 15.02 -6.07 -0.36
N ALA A 17 15.39 -6.04 -1.64
CA ALA A 17 16.40 -5.12 -2.16
C ALA A 17 15.94 -3.65 -2.10
N ALA A 18 14.65 -3.38 -2.34
CA ALA A 18 14.09 -2.03 -2.30
C ALA A 18 13.82 -1.52 -0.87
N PHE A 19 13.62 -2.41 0.08
CA PHE A 19 13.18 -2.08 1.44
C PHE A 19 14.08 -1.05 2.15
N PRO A 20 15.42 -1.14 2.17
CA PRO A 20 16.26 -0.16 2.88
C PRO A 20 16.08 1.28 2.38
N ALA A 21 15.99 1.47 1.06
CA ALA A 21 15.78 2.78 0.47
C ALA A 21 14.36 3.29 0.72
N TRP A 22 13.34 2.44 0.56
CA TRP A 22 11.94 2.80 0.76
C TRP A 22 11.65 3.20 2.21
N ARG A 23 12.09 2.41 3.18
CA ARG A 23 11.89 2.72 4.60
C ARG A 23 12.58 4.01 5.05
N ALA A 24 13.66 4.41 4.35
CA ALA A 24 14.43 5.61 4.68
C ALA A 24 13.79 6.90 4.17
N LEU A 25 12.79 6.82 3.26
CA LEU A 25 12.07 8.00 2.81
C LEU A 25 11.33 8.67 3.97
N PRO A 26 11.32 10.02 4.00
CA PRO A 26 10.49 10.77 4.94
C PRO A 26 9.02 10.36 4.90
N VAL A 27 8.33 10.47 6.04
CA VAL A 27 6.88 10.20 6.14
C VAL A 27 6.09 10.95 5.07
N ALA A 28 6.35 12.26 4.96
CA ALA A 28 5.66 13.13 4.00
C ALA A 28 5.83 12.70 2.52
N GLU A 29 7.00 12.17 2.17
CA GLU A 29 7.25 11.71 0.79
C GLU A 29 6.45 10.45 0.48
N ARG A 30 6.39 9.49 1.42
CA ARG A 30 5.57 8.28 1.25
C ARG A 30 4.08 8.63 1.20
N ALA A 31 3.61 9.51 2.09
CA ALA A 31 2.23 9.98 2.10
C ALA A 31 1.87 10.71 0.79
N ALA A 32 2.76 11.55 0.27
CA ALA A 32 2.55 12.23 -1.01
C ALA A 32 2.41 11.24 -2.19
N LEU A 33 3.21 10.17 -2.21
CA LEU A 33 3.10 9.11 -3.23
C LEU A 33 1.76 8.36 -3.14
N LEU A 34 1.29 8.08 -1.91
CA LEU A 34 -0.02 7.46 -1.72
C LEU A 34 -1.14 8.36 -2.21
N ARG A 35 -1.15 9.64 -1.84
CA ARG A 35 -2.16 10.60 -2.32
C ARG A 35 -2.17 10.69 -3.83
N LYS A 36 -0.99 10.78 -4.45
CA LYS A 36 -0.88 10.77 -5.91
C LYS A 36 -1.46 9.51 -6.54
N ALA A 37 -1.26 8.34 -5.93
CA ALA A 37 -1.87 7.11 -6.39
C ALA A 37 -3.40 7.15 -6.23
N GLY A 38 -3.91 7.64 -5.10
CA GLY A 38 -5.35 7.88 -4.88
C GLY A 38 -5.95 8.80 -5.94
N ASP A 39 -5.29 9.93 -6.23
CA ASP A 39 -5.72 10.86 -7.27
C ASP A 39 -5.76 10.23 -8.67
N LEU A 40 -4.79 9.40 -9.00
CA LEU A 40 -4.76 8.66 -10.27
C LEU A 40 -5.87 7.61 -10.34
N MET A 41 -6.17 6.91 -9.25
CA MET A 41 -7.32 5.99 -9.18
C MET A 41 -8.63 6.76 -9.35
N GLN A 42 -8.79 7.92 -8.70
CA GLN A 42 -9.97 8.77 -8.86
C GLN A 42 -10.18 9.19 -10.31
N GLN A 43 -9.12 9.55 -11.02
CA GLN A 43 -9.19 9.88 -12.45
C GLN A 43 -9.57 8.68 -13.32
N ARG A 44 -9.26 7.46 -12.89
CA ARG A 44 -9.51 6.19 -13.60
C ARG A 44 -10.67 5.39 -13.00
N VAL A 45 -11.49 6.01 -12.16
CA VAL A 45 -12.53 5.31 -11.39
C VAL A 45 -13.49 4.53 -12.28
N TYR A 46 -13.85 5.06 -13.45
CA TYR A 46 -14.75 4.38 -14.40
C TYR A 46 -14.09 3.19 -15.09
N ASP A 47 -12.82 3.27 -15.43
CA ASP A 47 -12.07 2.16 -16.05
C ASP A 47 -11.89 1.03 -15.04
N ILE A 48 -11.56 1.38 -13.77
CA ILE A 48 -11.46 0.42 -12.68
C ILE A 48 -12.81 -0.24 -12.41
N ALA A 49 -13.89 0.52 -12.30
CA ALA A 49 -15.23 -0.01 -12.11
C ALA A 49 -15.69 -0.90 -13.27
N ALA A 50 -15.35 -0.54 -14.51
CA ALA A 50 -15.63 -1.38 -15.67
C ALA A 50 -14.90 -2.73 -15.60
N ALA A 51 -13.62 -2.73 -15.19
CA ALA A 51 -12.86 -3.95 -14.97
C ALA A 51 -13.51 -4.84 -13.90
N LEU A 52 -13.92 -4.26 -12.77
CA LEU A 52 -14.61 -4.97 -11.68
C LEU A 52 -15.95 -5.58 -12.14
N THR A 53 -16.71 -4.85 -12.98
CA THR A 53 -17.93 -5.38 -13.56
C THR A 53 -17.65 -6.57 -14.48
N LEU A 54 -16.60 -6.51 -15.29
CA LEU A 54 -16.24 -7.55 -16.26
C LEU A 54 -15.61 -8.79 -15.61
N GLU A 55 -14.76 -8.62 -14.60
CA GLU A 55 -14.08 -9.73 -13.93
C GLU A 55 -14.94 -10.41 -12.86
N VAL A 56 -15.72 -9.64 -12.10
CA VAL A 56 -16.44 -10.14 -10.91
C VAL A 56 -17.95 -10.21 -11.13
N GLY A 57 -18.49 -9.51 -12.15
CA GLY A 57 -19.92 -9.41 -12.36
C GLY A 57 -20.63 -8.45 -11.43
N LYS A 58 -19.92 -7.50 -10.83
CA LYS A 58 -20.51 -6.48 -9.97
C LYS A 58 -21.44 -5.55 -10.74
N ASN A 59 -22.53 -5.14 -10.11
CA ASN A 59 -23.33 -4.06 -10.67
C ASN A 59 -22.55 -2.72 -10.60
N ARG A 60 -23.04 -1.72 -11.36
CA ARG A 60 -22.33 -0.43 -11.52
C ARG A 60 -22.07 0.29 -10.19
N MET A 61 -23.03 0.25 -9.28
CA MET A 61 -22.90 0.96 -8.00
C MET A 61 -21.88 0.29 -7.08
N GLU A 62 -21.89 -1.03 -7.00
CA GLU A 62 -20.89 -1.79 -6.23
C GLU A 62 -19.49 -1.65 -6.81
N ALA A 63 -19.35 -1.69 -8.13
CA ALA A 63 -18.07 -1.53 -8.80
C ALA A 63 -17.49 -0.12 -8.60
N LEU A 64 -18.29 0.93 -8.72
CA LEU A 64 -17.89 2.29 -8.43
C LEU A 64 -17.58 2.49 -6.94
N GLY A 65 -18.39 1.90 -6.06
CA GLY A 65 -18.16 1.95 -4.62
C GLY A 65 -16.84 1.33 -4.22
N GLU A 66 -16.50 0.15 -4.77
CA GLU A 66 -15.22 -0.51 -4.50
C GLU A 66 -14.02 0.29 -5.02
N ALA A 67 -14.13 0.86 -6.23
CA ALA A 67 -13.08 1.72 -6.77
C ALA A 67 -12.87 2.95 -5.89
N GLN A 68 -13.95 3.61 -5.45
CA GLN A 68 -13.90 4.78 -4.57
C GLN A 68 -13.36 4.42 -3.19
N GLU A 69 -13.78 3.32 -2.60
CA GLU A 69 -13.26 2.84 -1.30
C GLU A 69 -11.73 2.69 -1.34
N THR A 70 -11.19 2.21 -2.46
CA THR A 70 -9.73 2.10 -2.61
C THR A 70 -9.05 3.48 -2.65
N VAL A 71 -9.63 4.45 -3.34
CA VAL A 71 -9.16 5.85 -3.32
C VAL A 71 -9.14 6.37 -1.88
N ASP A 72 -10.21 6.14 -1.15
CA ASP A 72 -10.38 6.61 0.23
C ASP A 72 -9.33 5.98 1.17
N PHE A 73 -9.02 4.69 1.02
CA PHE A 73 -7.94 4.05 1.77
C PHE A 73 -6.59 4.71 1.55
N PHE A 74 -6.23 5.04 0.31
CA PHE A 74 -4.95 5.65 -0.01
C PHE A 74 -4.82 7.04 0.61
N HIS A 75 -5.86 7.86 0.55
CA HIS A 75 -5.88 9.18 1.19
C HIS A 75 -5.91 9.08 2.70
N HIS A 76 -6.82 8.27 3.24
CA HIS A 76 -6.99 8.13 4.69
C HIS A 76 -5.71 7.66 5.38
N TYR A 77 -5.05 6.61 4.87
CA TYR A 77 -3.82 6.11 5.49
C TYR A 77 -2.64 7.08 5.35
N ALA A 78 -2.59 7.86 4.27
CA ALA A 78 -1.60 8.93 4.14
C ALA A 78 -1.80 10.02 5.20
N ASP A 79 -3.05 10.45 5.39
CA ASP A 79 -3.43 11.48 6.37
C ASP A 79 -3.21 11.00 7.80
N ASP A 80 -3.67 9.79 8.13
CA ASP A 80 -3.51 9.19 9.45
C ASP A 80 -2.03 9.05 9.83
N PHE A 81 -1.21 8.57 8.90
CA PHE A 81 0.22 8.39 9.14
C PHE A 81 0.95 9.71 9.37
N GLU A 82 0.60 10.78 8.64
CA GLU A 82 1.15 12.11 8.86
C GLU A 82 0.65 12.76 10.15
N GLN A 83 -0.66 12.69 10.44
CA GLN A 83 -1.24 13.24 11.68
C GLN A 83 -0.61 12.65 12.92
N HIS A 84 -0.19 11.40 12.88
CA HIS A 84 0.50 10.72 13.98
C HIS A 84 2.03 10.77 13.87
N ALA A 85 2.59 11.67 13.06
CA ALA A 85 4.04 11.84 12.89
C ALA A 85 4.79 10.52 12.57
N GLY A 86 4.17 9.65 11.78
CA GLY A 86 4.70 8.32 11.47
C GLY A 86 4.74 7.36 12.66
N PHE A 87 3.93 7.61 13.69
CA PHE A 87 3.88 6.86 14.95
C PHE A 87 5.24 6.83 15.67
N ASP A 88 5.89 7.98 15.72
CA ASP A 88 7.13 8.21 16.46
C ASP A 88 6.89 9.32 17.49
N HIS A 89 6.65 8.93 18.73
CA HIS A 89 6.22 9.83 19.81
C HIS A 89 7.22 9.89 20.95
N PRO A 90 7.55 11.10 21.47
CA PRO A 90 8.31 11.23 22.69
C PRO A 90 7.48 10.69 23.87
N LEU A 91 8.15 10.04 24.79
CA LEU A 91 7.57 9.58 26.06
C LEU A 91 8.15 10.39 27.21
N PRO A 92 7.48 10.41 28.38
CA PRO A 92 8.02 11.03 29.59
C PRO A 92 9.42 10.47 29.94
N ASN A 93 10.25 11.32 30.50
CA ASN A 93 11.54 10.89 31.08
C ASN A 93 11.30 9.98 32.29
N ASP A 94 12.30 9.14 32.59
CA ASP A 94 12.27 8.34 33.82
C ASP A 94 12.29 9.25 35.08
N PRO A 95 11.48 8.96 36.09
CA PRO A 95 11.39 9.76 37.32
C PRO A 95 12.55 9.41 38.28
N ILE A 96 13.80 9.56 37.80
CA ILE A 96 15.01 9.26 38.56
C ILE A 96 15.84 10.54 38.69
N ASP A 97 16.09 11.00 39.93
CA ASP A 97 16.88 12.20 40.18
C ASP A 97 18.30 12.06 39.62
N GLY A 98 18.76 13.10 38.90
CA GLY A 98 20.08 13.15 38.29
C GLY A 98 20.25 12.32 37.02
N VAL A 99 19.20 11.65 36.53
CA VAL A 99 19.20 10.91 35.27
C VAL A 99 18.40 11.67 34.21
N VAL A 100 18.99 11.87 33.03
CA VAL A 100 18.29 12.40 31.83
C VAL A 100 18.06 11.25 30.88
N SER A 101 16.80 10.82 30.76
CA SER A 101 16.38 9.85 29.74
C SER A 101 15.70 10.57 28.56
N ARG A 102 15.76 9.93 27.39
CA ARG A 102 15.04 10.40 26.18
C ARG A 102 14.23 9.24 25.62
N ASN A 103 13.07 9.05 26.22
CA ASN A 103 12.22 7.91 25.87
C ASN A 103 11.36 8.23 24.65
N ARG A 104 11.19 7.26 23.77
CA ARG A 104 10.35 7.37 22.57
C ARG A 104 9.64 6.04 22.31
N SER A 105 8.39 6.14 21.85
CA SER A 105 7.68 5.03 21.23
C SER A 105 7.81 5.16 19.73
N VAL A 106 8.38 4.15 19.07
CA VAL A 106 8.67 4.21 17.64
C VAL A 106 8.15 2.96 16.96
N MET A 107 7.20 3.12 16.03
CA MET A 107 6.82 2.05 15.13
C MET A 107 7.82 1.94 13.97
N ARG A 108 8.18 0.71 13.61
CA ARG A 108 9.14 0.46 12.53
C ARG A 108 8.55 -0.51 11.51
N PRO A 109 8.85 -0.34 10.22
CA PRO A 109 8.44 -1.28 9.20
C PRO A 109 9.13 -2.63 9.39
N TYR A 110 8.40 -3.71 9.12
CA TYR A 110 8.89 -5.08 9.22
C TYR A 110 9.80 -5.50 8.08
N GLY A 111 9.50 -5.05 6.85
CA GLY A 111 10.21 -5.47 5.65
C GLY A 111 9.30 -5.68 4.45
N ALA A 112 9.40 -6.84 3.82
CA ALA A 112 8.53 -7.22 2.72
C ALA A 112 7.23 -7.85 3.24
N TRP A 113 6.09 -7.33 2.80
CA TRP A 113 4.76 -7.86 3.11
C TRP A 113 4.20 -8.59 1.90
N VAL A 114 3.50 -9.68 2.14
CA VAL A 114 2.73 -10.37 1.12
C VAL A 114 1.26 -9.99 1.29
N VAL A 115 0.65 -9.48 0.22
CA VAL A 115 -0.78 -9.19 0.16
C VAL A 115 -1.42 -10.18 -0.81
N ILE A 116 -2.38 -10.97 -0.31
CA ILE A 116 -3.14 -11.95 -1.09
C ILE A 116 -4.59 -11.48 -1.13
N ALA A 117 -5.02 -10.96 -2.28
CA ALA A 117 -6.37 -10.44 -2.43
C ALA A 117 -7.39 -11.54 -2.76
N PRO A 118 -8.63 -11.42 -2.28
CA PRO A 118 -9.75 -12.26 -2.68
C PRO A 118 -10.31 -11.84 -4.03
N PHE A 119 -11.14 -12.69 -4.65
CA PHE A 119 -11.76 -12.38 -5.95
C PHE A 119 -12.97 -11.46 -5.85
N ASN A 120 -13.70 -11.48 -4.73
CA ASN A 120 -14.98 -10.78 -4.58
C ASN A 120 -14.86 -9.27 -4.33
N PHE A 121 -13.71 -8.82 -3.82
CA PHE A 121 -13.30 -7.41 -3.70
C PHE A 121 -11.84 -7.25 -4.12
N PRO A 122 -11.54 -7.50 -5.41
CA PRO A 122 -10.15 -7.66 -5.86
C PRO A 122 -9.36 -6.37 -5.87
N PHE A 123 -10.01 -5.21 -5.86
CA PHE A 123 -9.36 -3.91 -5.88
C PHE A 123 -9.27 -3.29 -4.48
N ALA A 124 -10.37 -3.23 -3.72
CA ALA A 124 -10.37 -2.61 -2.38
C ALA A 124 -9.62 -3.45 -1.35
N LEU A 125 -9.86 -4.78 -1.30
CA LEU A 125 -9.15 -5.66 -0.38
C LEU A 125 -7.72 -5.99 -0.82
N ALA A 126 -7.29 -5.52 -1.99
CA ALA A 126 -5.89 -5.41 -2.38
C ALA A 126 -5.34 -4.04 -1.96
N GLY A 127 -6.01 -2.97 -2.38
CA GLY A 127 -5.54 -1.59 -2.22
C GLY A 127 -5.37 -1.17 -0.76
N GLY A 128 -6.32 -1.50 0.11
CA GLY A 128 -6.24 -1.18 1.53
C GLY A 128 -4.97 -1.72 2.20
N PRO A 129 -4.74 -3.05 2.23
CA PRO A 129 -3.52 -3.62 2.80
C PRO A 129 -2.23 -3.16 2.11
N VAL A 130 -2.25 -2.95 0.78
CA VAL A 130 -1.12 -2.40 0.03
C VAL A 130 -0.79 -0.98 0.50
N ALA A 131 -1.78 -0.11 0.59
CA ALA A 131 -1.60 1.28 1.03
C ALA A 131 -1.05 1.34 2.47
N ALA A 132 -1.63 0.56 3.39
CA ALA A 132 -1.19 0.50 4.78
C ALA A 132 0.26 0.00 4.90
N ALA A 133 0.65 -1.05 4.16
CA ALA A 133 2.01 -1.54 4.16
C ALA A 133 3.01 -0.52 3.59
N LEU A 134 2.65 0.13 2.46
CA LEU A 134 3.53 1.08 1.78
C LEU A 134 3.75 2.36 2.60
N VAL A 135 2.69 2.97 3.16
CA VAL A 135 2.84 4.21 3.92
C VAL A 135 3.69 4.01 5.17
N THR A 136 3.56 2.86 5.82
CA THR A 136 4.35 2.50 7.01
C THR A 136 5.79 2.11 6.69
N GLY A 137 6.20 2.13 5.41
CA GLY A 137 7.59 1.94 4.97
C GLY A 137 7.95 0.49 4.65
N ASN A 138 6.97 -0.40 4.56
CA ASN A 138 7.18 -1.77 4.07
C ASN A 138 7.15 -1.81 2.54
N THR A 139 7.79 -2.80 1.95
CA THR A 139 7.64 -3.17 0.55
C THR A 139 6.60 -4.27 0.40
N VAL A 140 6.03 -4.42 -0.78
CA VAL A 140 4.91 -5.34 -1.01
C VAL A 140 5.19 -6.31 -2.14
N VAL A 141 4.85 -7.58 -1.91
CA VAL A 141 4.64 -8.59 -2.94
C VAL A 141 3.13 -8.88 -2.98
N PHE A 142 2.52 -8.58 -4.10
CA PHE A 142 1.08 -8.67 -4.29
C PHE A 142 0.70 -9.87 -5.15
N LYS A 143 -0.19 -10.69 -4.64
CA LYS A 143 -0.81 -11.78 -5.39
C LYS A 143 -2.29 -11.47 -5.59
N SER A 144 -2.69 -11.11 -6.79
CA SER A 144 -4.11 -10.99 -7.17
C SER A 144 -4.82 -12.35 -7.11
N ALA A 145 -6.14 -12.34 -6.98
CA ALA A 145 -6.89 -13.58 -7.18
C ALA A 145 -6.72 -14.07 -8.64
N THR A 146 -6.76 -15.37 -8.83
CA THR A 146 -6.56 -16.00 -10.14
C THR A 146 -7.62 -15.56 -11.15
N ASP A 147 -8.83 -15.34 -10.65
CA ASP A 147 -9.99 -14.98 -11.47
C ASP A 147 -10.10 -13.46 -11.75
N THR A 148 -9.26 -12.64 -11.08
CA THR A 148 -9.30 -11.17 -11.20
C THR A 148 -7.91 -10.57 -11.42
N PRO A 149 -7.15 -11.03 -12.43
CA PRO A 149 -5.79 -10.56 -12.68
C PRO A 149 -5.75 -9.13 -13.23
N TRP A 150 -6.79 -8.68 -13.92
CA TRP A 150 -6.84 -7.35 -14.53
C TRP A 150 -6.98 -6.27 -13.46
N SER A 151 -7.87 -6.44 -12.49
CA SER A 151 -7.97 -5.52 -11.34
C SER A 151 -6.63 -5.37 -10.64
N GLY A 152 -5.91 -6.48 -10.39
CA GLY A 152 -4.57 -6.44 -9.83
C GLY A 152 -3.55 -5.69 -10.70
N ARG A 153 -3.62 -5.85 -12.02
CA ARG A 153 -2.79 -5.13 -12.98
C ARG A 153 -3.05 -3.63 -12.94
N LEU A 154 -4.32 -3.20 -12.89
CA LEU A 154 -4.67 -1.78 -12.81
C LEU A 154 -4.10 -1.13 -11.55
N LEU A 155 -4.13 -1.81 -10.40
CA LEU A 155 -3.50 -1.34 -9.18
C LEU A 155 -1.97 -1.15 -9.38
N ALA A 156 -1.32 -2.13 -9.99
CA ALA A 156 0.12 -2.05 -10.27
C ALA A 156 0.48 -0.90 -11.23
N GLU A 157 -0.34 -0.67 -12.24
CA GLU A 157 -0.17 0.45 -13.20
C GLU A 157 -0.32 1.80 -12.51
N VAL A 158 -1.31 1.96 -11.63
CA VAL A 158 -1.49 3.18 -10.84
C VAL A 158 -0.27 3.47 -9.96
N LEU A 159 0.22 2.48 -9.23
CA LEU A 159 1.39 2.65 -8.37
C LEU A 159 2.64 3.02 -9.16
N ARG A 160 2.86 2.36 -10.31
CA ARG A 160 3.94 2.71 -11.24
C ARG A 160 3.83 4.17 -11.71
N ASP A 161 2.65 4.58 -12.16
CA ASP A 161 2.39 5.91 -12.72
C ASP A 161 2.45 7.01 -11.63
N ALA A 162 2.13 6.66 -10.40
CA ALA A 162 2.34 7.52 -9.24
C ALA A 162 3.82 7.77 -8.93
N GLY A 163 4.71 6.87 -9.35
CA GLY A 163 6.15 7.02 -9.21
C GLY A 163 6.75 6.20 -8.07
N PHE A 164 6.09 5.15 -7.61
CA PHE A 164 6.70 4.22 -6.67
C PHE A 164 7.95 3.59 -7.29
N SER A 165 9.02 3.52 -6.52
CA SER A 165 10.28 2.97 -6.99
C SER A 165 10.19 1.47 -7.29
N LYS A 166 11.03 1.01 -8.24
CA LYS A 166 11.08 -0.42 -8.57
C LYS A 166 11.39 -1.27 -7.34
N GLY A 167 10.67 -2.37 -7.19
CA GLY A 167 10.81 -3.28 -6.08
C GLY A 167 10.03 -2.88 -4.82
N THR A 168 9.47 -1.67 -4.74
CA THR A 168 8.60 -1.28 -3.63
C THR A 168 7.27 -2.02 -3.67
N PHE A 169 6.73 -2.23 -4.87
CA PHE A 169 5.56 -3.06 -5.15
C PHE A 169 5.88 -4.04 -6.30
N ASN A 170 5.57 -5.33 -6.11
CA ASN A 170 5.93 -6.44 -7.01
C ASN A 170 4.74 -7.38 -7.23
#